data_940383eedc6250b7204fbc07a78db12d
#
_entry.id   940383eedc6250b7204fbc07a78db12d
#
_cell.length_a   1.000
_cell.length_b   1.000
_cell.length_c   1.000
_cell.angle_alpha   90.00
_cell.angle_beta   90.00
_cell.angle_gamma   90.00
#
_symmetry.space_group_name_H-M   'P 1'
#
loop_
_entity.id
_entity.type
_entity.pdbx_description
1 polymer ?
#
loop_
_entity_poly.entity_id
_entity_poly.type
_entity_poly.pdbx_seq_one_letter_code
_entity_poly.pdbx_strand_id
1 'polypeptide(L)'
;MSTKVAPDPGRRSQSSRQAILTAALALVGEVGYTRLSIEGIAQAAGVGKQTIYRWWPSKGSLLFDAFLTLAGEGEAAALPDTGDLAADLRLVLRATVAELNEPRYDLPMRALHTEIVHDPALAADYAERLDEPMRKLKKDRLRAAQRAGQLAEDVDLDVAVDMLFGPVLNRWLQRTGPLTPEYADQVVDTALRGLQPR
;
A
#
# COMPACT_ATOMS: atom_id res chain seq x y z
N MET A 1 -44.46 21.85 -13.39
CA MET A 1 -43.18 22.35 -13.88
C MET A 1 -42.08 21.82 -12.95
N SER A 2 -41.36 20.80 -13.39
CA SER A 2 -40.33 20.17 -12.56
C SER A 2 -39.01 20.91 -12.79
N THR A 3 -38.56 21.66 -11.81
CA THR A 3 -37.29 22.41 -11.85
C THR A 3 -36.15 21.38 -11.80
N LYS A 4 -35.49 21.13 -12.91
CA LYS A 4 -34.24 20.35 -12.99
C LYS A 4 -33.17 21.16 -12.29
N VAL A 5 -32.86 20.82 -11.04
CA VAL A 5 -31.73 21.38 -10.29
C VAL A 5 -30.45 21.06 -11.09
N ALA A 6 -29.72 22.10 -11.48
CA ALA A 6 -28.45 21.96 -12.16
C ALA A 6 -27.47 21.16 -11.26
N PRO A 7 -26.74 20.16 -11.77
CA PRO A 7 -25.81 19.38 -10.97
C PRO A 7 -24.69 20.28 -10.45
N ASP A 8 -24.43 20.18 -9.14
CA ASP A 8 -23.37 20.89 -8.43
C ASP A 8 -22.00 20.64 -9.10
N PRO A 9 -21.24 21.68 -9.49
CA PRO A 9 -19.92 21.55 -10.10
C PRO A 9 -18.92 20.76 -9.25
N GLY A 10 -19.00 20.88 -7.91
CA GLY A 10 -18.18 20.12 -6.98
C GLY A 10 -18.46 18.62 -7.03
N ARG A 11 -19.72 18.25 -7.11
CA ARG A 11 -20.17 16.86 -7.20
C ARG A 11 -19.76 16.20 -8.52
N ARG A 12 -19.81 16.93 -9.63
CA ARG A 12 -19.30 16.46 -10.93
C ARG A 12 -17.79 16.25 -10.91
N SER A 13 -17.05 17.14 -10.27
CA SER A 13 -15.61 17.06 -10.14
C SER A 13 -15.19 15.81 -9.36
N GLN A 14 -15.82 15.53 -8.21
CA GLN A 14 -15.56 14.31 -7.41
C GLN A 14 -15.94 13.03 -8.17
N SER A 15 -17.09 13.01 -8.84
CA SER A 15 -17.50 11.86 -9.65
C SER A 15 -16.51 11.57 -10.78
N SER A 16 -16.01 12.61 -11.46
CA SER A 16 -14.98 12.45 -12.49
C SER A 16 -13.65 11.96 -11.92
N ARG A 17 -13.25 12.46 -10.74
CA ARG A 17 -12.03 11.99 -10.05
C ARG A 17 -12.12 10.51 -9.71
N GLN A 18 -13.22 10.08 -9.13
CA GLN A 18 -13.44 8.67 -8.78
C GLN A 18 -13.46 7.76 -10.02
N ALA A 19 -14.13 8.18 -11.10
CA ALA A 19 -14.15 7.44 -12.36
C ALA A 19 -12.74 7.26 -12.94
N ILE A 20 -11.88 8.29 -12.87
CA ILE A 20 -10.50 8.21 -13.33
C ILE A 20 -9.68 7.22 -12.49
N LEU A 21 -9.79 7.27 -11.15
CA LEU A 21 -9.07 6.37 -10.24
C LEU A 21 -9.49 4.90 -10.46
N THR A 22 -10.79 4.64 -10.59
CA THR A 22 -11.34 3.32 -10.88
C THR A 22 -10.85 2.80 -12.23
N ALA A 23 -10.87 3.64 -13.28
CA ALA A 23 -10.38 3.26 -14.61
C ALA A 23 -8.86 2.95 -14.61
N ALA A 24 -8.07 3.70 -13.85
CA ALA A 24 -6.63 3.46 -13.73
C ALA A 24 -6.33 2.10 -13.10
N LEU A 25 -7.01 1.73 -12.00
CA LEU A 25 -6.86 0.42 -11.35
C LEU A 25 -7.30 -0.74 -12.26
N ALA A 26 -8.45 -0.59 -12.93
CA ALA A 26 -8.93 -1.62 -13.85
C ALA A 26 -7.93 -1.85 -15.00
N LEU A 27 -7.50 -0.78 -15.67
CA LEU A 27 -6.59 -0.87 -16.81
C LEU A 27 -5.20 -1.38 -16.42
N VAL A 28 -4.64 -1.00 -15.26
CA VAL A 28 -3.34 -1.55 -14.84
C VAL A 28 -3.44 -3.05 -14.62
N GLY A 29 -4.58 -3.55 -14.15
CA GLY A 29 -4.86 -4.99 -14.02
C GLY A 29 -4.98 -5.71 -15.37
N GLU A 30 -5.58 -5.06 -16.37
CA GLU A 30 -5.85 -5.67 -17.68
C GLU A 30 -4.63 -5.65 -18.62
N VAL A 31 -3.99 -4.49 -18.75
CA VAL A 31 -2.92 -4.29 -19.76
C VAL A 31 -1.53 -4.20 -19.16
N GLY A 32 -1.39 -4.12 -17.86
CA GLY A 32 -0.15 -3.88 -17.14
C GLY A 32 0.35 -2.43 -17.27
N TYR A 33 1.28 -2.06 -16.39
CA TYR A 33 1.74 -0.66 -16.28
C TYR A 33 2.42 -0.12 -17.53
N THR A 34 3.21 -0.93 -18.22
CA THR A 34 3.94 -0.52 -19.43
C THR A 34 3.00 -0.05 -20.54
N ARG A 35 1.83 -0.68 -20.68
CA ARG A 35 0.81 -0.34 -21.69
C ARG A 35 -0.25 0.62 -21.18
N LEU A 36 -0.27 0.91 -19.88
CA LEU A 36 -1.16 1.90 -19.30
C LEU A 36 -0.84 3.30 -19.83
N SER A 37 -1.83 4.00 -20.36
CA SER A 37 -1.69 5.35 -20.89
C SER A 37 -2.75 6.29 -20.36
N ILE A 38 -2.42 7.59 -20.26
CA ILE A 38 -3.38 8.64 -19.88
C ILE A 38 -4.56 8.69 -20.85
N GLU A 39 -4.29 8.44 -22.15
CA GLU A 39 -5.32 8.34 -23.18
C GLU A 39 -6.34 7.22 -22.89
N GLY A 40 -5.83 6.04 -22.60
CA GLY A 40 -6.67 4.89 -22.27
C GLY A 40 -7.51 5.11 -21.02
N ILE A 41 -6.90 5.69 -19.96
CA ILE A 41 -7.60 6.04 -18.73
C ILE A 41 -8.69 7.10 -19.00
N ALA A 42 -8.37 8.14 -19.75
CA ALA A 42 -9.32 9.21 -20.11
C ALA A 42 -10.53 8.64 -20.88
N GLN A 43 -10.27 7.77 -21.85
CA GLN A 43 -11.32 7.09 -22.62
C GLN A 43 -12.19 6.20 -21.72
N ALA A 44 -11.59 5.39 -20.87
CA ALA A 44 -12.33 4.49 -19.98
C ALA A 44 -13.16 5.25 -18.93
N ALA A 45 -12.64 6.38 -18.44
CA ALA A 45 -13.32 7.24 -17.47
C ALA A 45 -14.34 8.20 -18.12
N GLY A 46 -14.42 8.29 -19.45
CA GLY A 46 -15.32 9.22 -20.17
C GLY A 46 -14.97 10.69 -19.97
N VAL A 47 -13.66 11.03 -19.83
CA VAL A 47 -13.18 12.40 -19.61
C VAL A 47 -12.11 12.79 -20.63
N GLY A 48 -11.84 14.11 -20.74
CA GLY A 48 -10.71 14.60 -21.52
C GLY A 48 -9.38 14.47 -20.77
N LYS A 49 -8.26 14.24 -21.48
CA LYS A 49 -6.90 14.17 -20.88
C LYS A 49 -6.56 15.39 -20.01
N GLN A 50 -6.98 16.58 -20.41
CA GLN A 50 -6.77 17.82 -19.63
C GLN A 50 -7.42 17.73 -18.24
N THR A 51 -8.52 17.00 -18.11
CA THR A 51 -9.16 16.75 -16.81
C THR A 51 -8.26 15.93 -15.89
N ILE A 52 -7.55 14.95 -16.43
CA ILE A 52 -6.58 14.12 -15.68
C ILE A 52 -5.39 14.99 -15.27
N TYR A 53 -4.73 15.67 -16.22
CA TYR A 53 -3.54 16.49 -15.93
C TYR A 53 -3.79 17.66 -14.97
N ARG A 54 -5.04 18.10 -14.82
CA ARG A 54 -5.40 19.10 -13.81
C ARG A 54 -5.24 18.56 -12.37
N TRP A 55 -5.34 17.25 -12.18
CA TRP A 55 -5.30 16.59 -10.86
C TRP A 55 -3.97 15.89 -10.61
N TRP A 56 -3.39 15.30 -11.64
CA TRP A 56 -2.20 14.48 -11.55
C TRP A 56 -1.19 14.88 -12.62
N PRO A 57 0.02 15.28 -12.20
CA PRO A 57 1.06 15.68 -13.14
C PRO A 57 1.65 14.52 -13.93
N SER A 58 1.56 13.30 -13.41
CA SER A 58 2.13 12.10 -14.04
C SER A 58 1.18 10.88 -13.94
N LYS A 59 1.47 9.87 -14.74
CA LYS A 59 0.79 8.57 -14.67
C LYS A 59 1.07 7.87 -13.34
N GLY A 60 2.27 8.01 -12.79
CA GLY A 60 2.65 7.48 -11.48
C GLY A 60 1.85 8.10 -10.34
N SER A 61 1.72 9.43 -10.29
CA SER A 61 0.93 10.12 -9.26
C SER A 61 -0.55 9.76 -9.32
N LEU A 62 -1.11 9.59 -10.53
CA LEU A 62 -2.49 9.11 -10.70
C LEU A 62 -2.65 7.69 -10.15
N LEU A 63 -1.73 6.78 -10.50
CA LEU A 63 -1.79 5.39 -10.04
C LEU A 63 -1.61 5.29 -8.52
N PHE A 64 -0.76 6.14 -7.94
CA PHE A 64 -0.58 6.20 -6.49
C PHE A 64 -1.86 6.63 -5.77
N ASP A 65 -2.52 7.69 -6.21
CA ASP A 65 -3.82 8.10 -5.66
C ASP A 65 -4.90 7.02 -5.82
N ALA A 66 -4.90 6.31 -6.96
CA ALA A 66 -5.80 5.20 -7.19
C ALA A 66 -5.51 4.04 -6.22
N PHE A 67 -4.22 3.71 -6.01
CA PHE A 67 -3.80 2.70 -5.04
C PHE A 67 -4.17 3.08 -3.59
N LEU A 68 -3.99 4.33 -3.19
CA LEU A 68 -4.40 4.79 -1.85
C LEU A 68 -5.91 4.64 -1.61
N THR A 69 -6.74 4.84 -2.65
CA THR A 69 -8.19 4.59 -2.54
C THR A 69 -8.47 3.10 -2.29
N LEU A 70 -7.74 2.22 -2.97
CA LEU A 70 -7.85 0.77 -2.78
C LEU A 70 -7.36 0.34 -1.40
N ALA A 71 -6.22 0.89 -0.94
CA ALA A 71 -5.65 0.59 0.37
C ALA A 71 -6.52 1.10 1.53
N GLY A 72 -7.13 2.29 1.38
CA GLY A 72 -8.02 2.89 2.39
C GLY A 72 -9.30 2.11 2.63
N GLU A 73 -9.72 1.24 1.72
CA GLU A 73 -10.85 0.33 1.93
C GLU A 73 -10.59 -0.73 3.02
N GLY A 74 -9.31 -0.92 3.42
CA GLY A 74 -8.87 -1.88 4.44
C GLY A 74 -8.25 -1.24 5.69
N GLU A 75 -8.49 0.04 5.97
CA GLU A 75 -7.85 0.76 7.09
C GLU A 75 -7.98 0.06 8.44
N ALA A 76 -6.85 -0.54 8.88
CA ALA A 76 -6.67 -0.88 10.29
C ALA A 76 -6.14 0.37 11.02
N ALA A 77 -6.92 0.92 11.94
CA ALA A 77 -6.51 2.05 12.78
C ALA A 77 -5.30 1.70 13.68
N ALA A 78 -5.05 0.42 13.93
CA ALA A 78 -3.92 -0.11 14.69
C ALA A 78 -3.65 -1.57 14.31
N LEU A 79 -2.42 -2.04 14.51
CA LEU A 79 -2.13 -3.47 14.44
C LEU A 79 -2.69 -4.19 15.68
N PRO A 80 -3.02 -5.50 15.57
CA PRO A 80 -3.55 -6.27 16.70
C PRO A 80 -2.56 -6.27 17.88
N ASP A 81 -3.11 -6.18 19.09
CA ASP A 81 -2.38 -6.28 20.36
C ASP A 81 -3.16 -7.16 21.32
N THR A 82 -3.02 -8.48 21.14
CA THR A 82 -3.72 -9.50 21.93
C THR A 82 -2.95 -9.90 23.19
N GLY A 83 -1.73 -9.37 23.37
CA GLY A 83 -0.82 -9.78 24.41
C GLY A 83 0.13 -10.91 23.99
N ASP A 84 0.00 -11.42 22.76
CA ASP A 84 0.93 -12.38 22.13
C ASP A 84 1.51 -11.75 20.84
N LEU A 85 2.71 -11.16 20.98
CA LEU A 85 3.39 -10.50 19.86
C LEU A 85 3.61 -11.44 18.67
N ALA A 86 3.96 -12.69 18.93
CA ALA A 86 4.25 -13.65 17.87
C ALA A 86 2.98 -14.00 17.06
N ALA A 87 1.86 -14.23 17.74
CA ALA A 87 0.58 -14.48 17.11
C ALA A 87 0.10 -13.25 16.30
N ASP A 88 0.21 -12.05 16.86
CA ASP A 88 -0.18 -10.81 16.21
C ASP A 88 0.64 -10.55 14.96
N LEU A 89 1.97 -10.70 15.03
CA LEU A 89 2.86 -10.51 13.88
C LEU A 89 2.61 -11.54 12.77
N ARG A 90 2.36 -12.84 13.13
CA ARG A 90 1.99 -13.85 12.13
C ARG A 90 0.69 -13.48 11.43
N LEU A 91 -0.32 -13.01 12.17
CA LEU A 91 -1.59 -12.59 11.60
C LEU A 91 -1.37 -11.45 10.59
N VAL A 92 -0.61 -10.42 10.96
CA VAL A 92 -0.31 -9.26 10.10
C VAL A 92 0.50 -9.67 8.87
N LEU A 93 1.57 -10.45 9.02
CA LEU A 93 2.41 -10.84 7.89
C LEU A 93 1.68 -11.80 6.93
N ARG A 94 0.86 -12.72 7.44
CA ARG A 94 0.00 -13.56 6.60
C ARG A 94 -1.01 -12.74 5.79
N ALA A 95 -1.64 -11.73 6.42
CA ALA A 95 -2.52 -10.80 5.72
C ALA A 95 -1.78 -10.02 4.64
N THR A 96 -0.58 -9.49 4.93
CA THR A 96 0.30 -8.82 3.96
C THR A 96 0.66 -9.75 2.79
N VAL A 97 0.98 -11.02 3.07
CA VAL A 97 1.25 -12.02 2.02
C VAL A 97 0.01 -12.26 1.15
N ALA A 98 -1.17 -12.35 1.75
CA ALA A 98 -2.42 -12.53 1.02
C ALA A 98 -2.71 -11.33 0.10
N GLU A 99 -2.56 -10.12 0.62
CA GLU A 99 -2.73 -8.89 -0.16
C GLU A 99 -1.73 -8.81 -1.33
N LEU A 100 -0.45 -9.06 -1.09
CA LEU A 100 0.59 -9.01 -2.12
C LEU A 100 0.42 -10.10 -3.19
N ASN A 101 -0.29 -11.18 -2.92
CA ASN A 101 -0.67 -12.21 -3.88
C ASN A 101 -1.97 -11.88 -4.63
N GLU A 102 -2.76 -10.93 -4.16
CA GLU A 102 -4.01 -10.53 -4.80
C GLU A 102 -3.70 -9.63 -6.02
N PRO A 103 -4.10 -9.99 -7.25
CA PRO A 103 -3.75 -9.23 -8.46
C PRO A 103 -4.12 -7.74 -8.40
N ARG A 104 -5.21 -7.39 -7.72
CA ARG A 104 -5.65 -6.00 -7.57
C ARG A 104 -4.69 -5.13 -6.74
N TYR A 105 -3.88 -5.75 -5.85
CA TYR A 105 -2.82 -5.08 -5.10
C TYR A 105 -1.45 -5.28 -5.75
N ASP A 106 -1.11 -6.50 -6.19
CA ASP A 106 0.18 -6.86 -6.78
C ASP A 106 0.56 -5.96 -7.95
N LEU A 107 -0.33 -5.83 -8.93
CA LEU A 107 0.00 -5.12 -10.17
C LEU A 107 0.17 -3.60 -9.97
N PRO A 108 -0.74 -2.87 -9.28
CA PRO A 108 -0.54 -1.45 -9.01
C PRO A 108 0.69 -1.19 -8.12
N MET A 109 0.92 -2.00 -7.08
CA MET A 109 2.03 -1.82 -6.17
C MET A 109 3.38 -2.04 -6.86
N ARG A 110 3.53 -3.06 -7.72
CA ARG A 110 4.74 -3.25 -8.52
C ARG A 110 5.00 -2.09 -9.49
N ALA A 111 3.92 -1.59 -10.09
CA ALA A 111 4.01 -0.43 -10.97
C ALA A 111 4.52 0.81 -10.20
N LEU A 112 4.01 1.06 -9.01
CA LEU A 112 4.47 2.15 -8.14
C LEU A 112 5.93 1.99 -7.75
N HIS A 113 6.36 0.80 -7.31
CA HIS A 113 7.76 0.55 -6.98
C HIS A 113 8.71 0.75 -8.17
N THR A 114 8.24 0.52 -9.40
CA THR A 114 9.03 0.81 -10.61
C THR A 114 9.17 2.32 -10.83
N GLU A 115 8.09 3.08 -10.64
CA GLU A 115 8.09 4.54 -10.88
C GLU A 115 8.83 5.31 -9.79
N ILE A 116 8.70 4.92 -8.52
CA ILE A 116 9.37 5.55 -7.38
C ILE A 116 10.90 5.64 -7.59
N VAL A 117 11.51 4.64 -8.23
CA VAL A 117 12.95 4.64 -8.51
C VAL A 117 13.34 5.76 -9.47
N HIS A 118 12.43 6.22 -10.33
CA HIS A 118 12.71 7.19 -11.39
C HIS A 118 12.08 8.57 -11.15
N ASP A 119 11.15 8.69 -10.21
CA ASP A 119 10.43 9.92 -9.89
C ASP A 119 10.60 10.27 -8.40
N PRO A 120 11.57 11.16 -8.06
CA PRO A 120 11.81 11.58 -6.67
C PRO A 120 10.62 12.27 -6.01
N ALA A 121 9.78 12.97 -6.79
CA ALA A 121 8.58 13.62 -6.24
C ALA A 121 7.53 12.58 -5.85
N LEU A 122 7.32 11.57 -6.68
CA LEU A 122 6.46 10.44 -6.36
C LEU A 122 7.01 9.63 -5.17
N ALA A 123 8.34 9.46 -5.08
CA ALA A 123 8.98 8.80 -3.95
C ALA A 123 8.71 9.51 -2.63
N ALA A 124 8.80 10.84 -2.61
CA ALA A 124 8.50 11.65 -1.43
C ALA A 124 7.00 11.54 -1.03
N ASP A 125 6.10 11.66 -2.01
CA ASP A 125 4.65 11.53 -1.77
C ASP A 125 4.27 10.13 -1.25
N TYR A 126 4.89 9.08 -1.79
CA TYR A 126 4.73 7.71 -1.32
C TYR A 126 5.22 7.52 0.11
N ALA A 127 6.40 8.05 0.43
CA ALA A 127 6.97 7.99 1.78
C ALA A 127 6.04 8.68 2.79
N GLU A 128 5.61 9.91 2.51
CA GLU A 128 4.77 10.71 3.42
C GLU A 128 3.37 10.12 3.61
N ARG A 129 2.72 9.68 2.53
CA ARG A 129 1.29 9.33 2.56
C ARG A 129 1.02 7.84 2.78
N LEU A 130 2.01 6.96 2.60
CA LEU A 130 1.84 5.53 2.77
C LEU A 130 2.90 4.90 3.68
N ASP A 131 4.19 5.04 3.38
CA ASP A 131 5.23 4.30 4.10
C ASP A 131 5.37 4.76 5.56
N GLU A 132 5.52 6.06 5.81
CA GLU A 132 5.67 6.61 7.16
C GLU A 132 4.46 6.32 8.09
N PRO A 133 3.19 6.50 7.67
CA PRO A 133 2.04 6.11 8.47
C PRO A 133 2.04 4.61 8.81
N MET A 134 2.34 3.74 7.84
CA MET A 134 2.39 2.30 8.06
C MET A 134 3.56 1.90 8.95
N ARG A 135 4.75 2.52 8.78
CA ARG A 135 5.92 2.32 9.64
C ARG A 135 5.62 2.75 11.08
N LYS A 136 4.91 3.86 11.24
CA LYS A 136 4.49 4.33 12.57
C LYS A 136 3.60 3.30 13.28
N LEU A 137 2.57 2.75 12.61
CA LEU A 137 1.70 1.72 13.18
C LEU A 137 2.49 0.48 13.62
N LYS A 138 3.43 0.01 12.79
CA LYS A 138 4.32 -1.12 13.10
C LYS A 138 5.18 -0.81 14.33
N LYS A 139 5.81 0.35 14.39
CA LYS A 139 6.64 0.79 15.51
C LYS A 139 5.82 0.93 16.80
N ASP A 140 4.61 1.46 16.73
CA ASP A 140 3.74 1.62 17.90
C ASP A 140 3.38 0.25 18.51
N ARG A 141 3.09 -0.78 17.69
CA ARG A 141 2.88 -2.15 18.16
C ARG A 141 4.15 -2.76 18.79
N LEU A 142 5.31 -2.59 18.16
CA LEU A 142 6.58 -3.09 18.69
C LEU A 142 6.98 -2.37 19.99
N ARG A 143 6.72 -1.07 20.10
CA ARG A 143 6.91 -0.31 21.34
C ARG A 143 6.01 -0.80 22.48
N ALA A 144 4.78 -1.19 22.17
CA ALA A 144 3.91 -1.83 23.15
C ALA A 144 4.50 -3.18 23.62
N ALA A 145 5.07 -3.95 22.71
CA ALA A 145 5.74 -5.21 23.03
C ALA A 145 7.00 -5.03 23.90
N GLN A 146 7.80 -3.96 23.66
CA GLN A 146 8.91 -3.63 24.56
C GLN A 146 8.43 -3.33 25.98
N ARG A 147 7.38 -2.49 26.12
CA ARG A 147 6.81 -2.20 27.45
C ARG A 147 6.24 -3.43 28.16
N ALA A 148 5.78 -4.42 27.42
CA ALA A 148 5.28 -5.70 27.94
C ALA A 148 6.38 -6.77 28.16
N GLY A 149 7.66 -6.44 27.90
CA GLY A 149 8.79 -7.39 28.04
C GLY A 149 8.80 -8.50 26.99
N GLN A 150 8.06 -8.37 25.91
CA GLN A 150 8.03 -9.36 24.80
C GLN A 150 9.12 -9.10 23.75
N LEU A 151 9.64 -7.88 23.72
CA LEU A 151 10.72 -7.41 22.86
C LEU A 151 11.79 -6.76 23.74
N ALA A 152 13.06 -6.93 23.43
CA ALA A 152 14.14 -6.32 24.19
C ALA A 152 14.07 -4.78 24.09
N GLU A 153 14.32 -4.09 25.21
CA GLU A 153 14.18 -2.64 25.32
C GLU A 153 15.22 -1.88 24.48
N ASP A 154 16.39 -2.47 24.24
CA ASP A 154 17.50 -1.91 23.50
C ASP A 154 17.39 -2.13 21.97
N VAL A 155 16.36 -2.83 21.51
CA VAL A 155 16.11 -3.05 20.07
C VAL A 155 15.69 -1.77 19.40
N ASP A 156 16.41 -1.37 18.35
CA ASP A 156 15.99 -0.32 17.44
C ASP A 156 14.74 -0.74 16.66
N LEU A 157 13.66 0.04 16.81
CA LEU A 157 12.37 -0.30 16.22
C LEU A 157 12.33 -0.15 14.70
N ASP A 158 13.17 0.70 14.09
CA ASP A 158 13.27 0.80 12.65
C ASP A 158 13.92 -0.46 12.07
N VAL A 159 15.00 -0.92 12.70
CA VAL A 159 15.66 -2.19 12.33
C VAL A 159 14.71 -3.37 12.54
N ALA A 160 13.95 -3.41 13.63
CA ALA A 160 12.99 -4.48 13.89
C ALA A 160 11.87 -4.54 12.84
N VAL A 161 11.34 -3.38 12.41
CA VAL A 161 10.37 -3.29 11.30
C VAL A 161 11.00 -3.83 10.01
N ASP A 162 12.22 -3.43 9.68
CA ASP A 162 12.90 -3.88 8.47
C ASP A 162 13.18 -5.39 8.49
N MET A 163 13.56 -5.96 9.65
CA MET A 163 13.74 -7.40 9.81
C MET A 163 12.46 -8.21 9.63
N LEU A 164 11.32 -7.68 10.07
CA LEU A 164 10.02 -8.37 10.02
C LEU A 164 9.37 -8.24 8.63
N PHE A 165 9.35 -7.06 8.05
CA PHE A 165 8.59 -6.79 6.82
C PHE A 165 9.46 -6.84 5.56
N GLY A 166 10.75 -6.49 5.67
CA GLY A 166 11.70 -6.46 4.57
C GLY A 166 11.82 -7.78 3.80
N PRO A 167 11.97 -8.95 4.46
CA PRO A 167 12.07 -10.23 3.75
C PRO A 167 10.84 -10.56 2.89
N VAL A 168 9.63 -10.24 3.38
CA VAL A 168 8.37 -10.45 2.65
C VAL A 168 8.33 -9.55 1.42
N LEU A 169 8.59 -8.25 1.61
CA LEU A 169 8.58 -7.27 0.53
C LEU A 169 9.67 -7.56 -0.51
N ASN A 170 10.88 -7.91 -0.07
CA ASN A 170 11.98 -8.25 -0.98
C ASN A 170 11.67 -9.50 -1.80
N ARG A 171 11.17 -10.58 -1.17
CA ARG A 171 10.78 -11.81 -1.87
C ARG A 171 9.69 -11.55 -2.91
N TRP A 172 8.70 -10.76 -2.55
CA TRP A 172 7.65 -10.35 -3.46
C TRP A 172 8.20 -9.53 -4.63
N LEU A 173 8.98 -8.48 -4.34
CA LEU A 173 9.49 -7.55 -5.37
C LEU A 173 10.45 -8.26 -6.34
N GLN A 174 11.38 -9.06 -5.81
CA GLN A 174 12.42 -9.76 -6.59
C GLN A 174 11.95 -11.10 -7.18
N ARG A 175 10.75 -11.58 -6.81
CA ARG A 175 10.23 -12.90 -7.25
C ARG A 175 11.19 -14.06 -6.97
N THR A 176 11.89 -14.03 -5.84
CA THR A 176 12.91 -15.02 -5.48
C THR A 176 12.34 -16.34 -4.94
N GLY A 177 11.01 -16.47 -4.87
CA GLY A 177 10.33 -17.69 -4.46
C GLY A 177 8.85 -17.43 -4.16
N PRO A 178 8.07 -18.47 -3.86
CA PRO A 178 6.66 -18.33 -3.53
C PRO A 178 6.49 -17.53 -2.24
N LEU A 179 5.51 -16.64 -2.23
CA LEU A 179 5.11 -15.86 -1.06
C LEU A 179 3.96 -16.59 -0.39
N THR A 180 4.23 -17.30 0.70
CA THR A 180 3.24 -18.15 1.38
C THR A 180 3.06 -17.76 2.84
N PRO A 181 1.92 -18.13 3.48
CA PRO A 181 1.73 -17.93 4.92
C PRO A 181 2.82 -18.58 5.78
N GLU A 182 3.32 -19.76 5.37
CA GLU A 182 4.40 -20.46 6.07
C GLU A 182 5.72 -19.68 6.02
N TYR A 183 5.98 -19.01 4.90
CA TYR A 183 7.13 -18.12 4.81
C TYR A 183 6.99 -16.91 5.74
N ALA A 184 5.79 -16.32 5.84
CA ALA A 184 5.53 -15.25 6.81
C ALA A 184 5.80 -15.70 8.25
N ASP A 185 5.34 -16.90 8.62
CA ASP A 185 5.59 -17.48 9.94
C ASP A 185 7.08 -17.66 10.21
N GLN A 186 7.83 -18.21 9.24
CA GLN A 186 9.29 -18.42 9.37
C GLN A 186 10.03 -17.07 9.54
N VAL A 187 9.59 -16.02 8.87
CA VAL A 187 10.16 -14.67 9.05
C VAL A 187 9.93 -14.18 10.47
N VAL A 188 8.70 -14.29 11.00
CA VAL A 188 8.36 -13.89 12.38
C VAL A 188 9.21 -14.69 13.37
N ASP A 189 9.22 -16.01 13.25
CA ASP A 189 9.95 -16.88 14.19
C ASP A 189 11.45 -16.62 14.18
N THR A 190 12.00 -16.31 13.00
CA THR A 190 13.43 -16.02 12.87
C THR A 190 13.79 -14.65 13.42
N ALA A 191 12.97 -13.63 13.11
CA ALA A 191 13.20 -12.28 13.63
C ALA A 191 13.06 -12.24 15.16
N LEU A 192 12.00 -12.82 15.72
CA LEU A 192 11.75 -12.78 17.16
C LEU A 192 12.86 -13.45 17.97
N ARG A 193 13.49 -14.52 17.48
CA ARG A 193 14.66 -15.12 18.15
C ARG A 193 15.83 -14.16 18.34
N GLY A 194 15.98 -13.18 17.44
CA GLY A 194 17.01 -12.14 17.54
C GLY A 194 16.57 -10.89 18.31
N LEU A 195 15.27 -10.72 18.51
CA LEU A 195 14.66 -9.51 19.07
C LEU A 195 14.12 -9.69 20.50
N GLN A 196 14.05 -10.94 21.00
CA GLN A 196 13.57 -11.25 22.35
C GLN A 196 14.59 -10.82 23.43
N PRO A 197 14.13 -10.51 24.65
CA PRO A 197 15.00 -10.29 25.79
C PRO A 197 15.94 -11.48 26.03
N ARG A 198 17.19 -11.20 26.40
CA ARG A 198 18.20 -12.22 26.75
C ARG A 198 18.07 -12.64 28.21
#